data_70709c2a457a5363f7d2b6d00b7d729c
#
_entry.id   70709c2a457a5363f7d2b6d00b7d729c
#
_cell.length_a   1.000
_cell.length_b   1.000
_cell.length_c   1.000
_cell.angle_alpha   90.00
_cell.angle_beta   90.00
_cell.angle_gamma   90.00
#
_symmetry.space_group_name_H-M   'P 1'
#
loop_
_entity.id
_entity.type
_entity.pdbx_description
1 polymer ?
#
loop_
_entity_poly.entity_id
_entity_poly.type
_entity_poly.pdbx_seq_one_letter_code
_entity_poly.pdbx_strand_id
1 'polypeptide(L)'
;ANEYIEPLLKSLKSNNLIEEDDGALIAKFENKNVLITKSDGSYLYITTDLGTVTRREESHDVDVYAYIVDQRQKQHFENLFNCVKKFQLSDSDFVHIGYGTINDVEGKPLKTRDGGSYQLTSLYKDVEKRFKVTIKNADDLKALTNSVITYSDLQTNRLTDYKFDIEKFTETEGNTAVYLQYTLARSNKLLEKYIDTSIEEIFLFNESERILLKELIKFPEKFNLSLKTLELNHLADFAYELCRA
;
A
#
# COMPACT_ATOMS: atom_id res chain seq x y z
N ALA A 1 4.57 18.84 -16.13
CA ALA A 1 5.47 17.84 -16.73
C ALA A 1 5.85 18.22 -18.16
N ASN A 2 4.92 18.66 -19.02
CA ASN A 2 5.20 18.91 -20.45
C ASN A 2 6.31 19.95 -20.69
N GLU A 3 6.41 20.99 -19.88
CA GLU A 3 7.47 22.02 -19.97
C GLU A 3 8.88 21.48 -19.66
N TYR A 4 8.97 20.35 -18.96
CA TYR A 4 10.24 19.69 -18.61
C TYR A 4 10.69 18.68 -19.66
N ILE A 5 9.78 18.19 -20.52
CA ILE A 5 10.08 17.10 -21.46
C ILE A 5 11.04 17.55 -22.57
N GLU A 6 10.75 18.65 -23.27
CA GLU A 6 11.58 19.08 -24.36
C GLU A 6 13.02 19.44 -23.94
N PRO A 7 13.24 20.22 -22.84
CA PRO A 7 14.59 20.48 -22.34
C PRO A 7 15.31 19.19 -21.95
N LEU A 8 14.62 18.26 -21.32
CA LEU A 8 15.16 16.95 -20.93
C LEU A 8 15.60 16.16 -22.17
N LEU A 9 14.74 15.97 -23.16
CA LEU A 9 15.07 15.22 -24.37
C LEU A 9 16.25 15.85 -25.14
N LYS A 10 16.31 17.17 -25.21
CA LYS A 10 17.42 17.89 -25.81
C LYS A 10 18.74 17.64 -25.07
N SER A 11 18.71 17.67 -23.75
CA SER A 11 19.87 17.36 -22.90
C SER A 11 20.30 15.89 -23.08
N LEU A 12 19.37 14.94 -23.05
CA LEU A 12 19.66 13.52 -23.23
C LEU A 12 20.28 13.21 -24.61
N LYS A 13 19.79 13.86 -25.70
CA LYS A 13 20.38 13.75 -27.03
C LYS A 13 21.81 14.32 -27.07
N SER A 14 22.03 15.53 -26.54
CA SER A 14 23.35 16.18 -26.58
C SER A 14 24.40 15.41 -25.75
N ASN A 15 23.99 14.67 -24.75
CA ASN A 15 24.86 13.81 -23.94
C ASN A 15 24.96 12.35 -24.44
N ASN A 16 24.40 12.03 -25.64
CA ASN A 16 24.37 10.68 -26.22
C ASN A 16 23.76 9.59 -25.29
N LEU A 17 22.80 9.98 -24.45
CA LEU A 17 22.10 9.06 -23.55
C LEU A 17 20.88 8.40 -24.21
N ILE A 18 20.36 9.03 -25.26
CA ILE A 18 19.33 8.49 -26.15
C ILE A 18 19.76 8.65 -27.60
N GLU A 19 19.29 7.79 -28.47
CA GLU A 19 19.58 7.83 -29.90
C GLU A 19 18.29 7.67 -30.73
N GLU A 20 18.39 8.00 -32.00
CA GLU A 20 17.28 7.85 -32.95
C GLU A 20 17.37 6.47 -33.63
N ASP A 21 16.22 5.77 -33.66
CA ASP A 21 16.05 4.48 -34.31
C ASP A 21 14.70 4.50 -35.04
N ASP A 22 14.72 4.43 -36.38
CA ASP A 22 13.54 4.53 -37.23
C ASP A 22 12.61 5.74 -36.89
N GLY A 23 13.21 6.89 -36.62
CA GLY A 23 12.50 8.13 -36.23
C GLY A 23 12.03 8.17 -34.76
N ALA A 24 12.13 7.09 -34.02
CA ALA A 24 11.84 7.02 -32.59
C ALA A 24 13.09 7.34 -31.77
N LEU A 25 12.91 7.84 -30.54
CA LEU A 25 14.01 7.99 -29.59
C LEU A 25 14.03 6.79 -28.64
N ILE A 26 15.19 6.17 -28.50
CA ILE A 26 15.41 5.01 -27.66
C ILE A 26 16.55 5.23 -26.66
N ALA A 27 16.43 4.61 -25.51
CA ALA A 27 17.53 4.41 -24.55
C ALA A 27 18.02 2.97 -24.65
N LYS A 28 19.29 2.77 -24.97
CA LYS A 28 19.89 1.43 -25.05
C LYS A 28 20.37 0.92 -23.70
N PHE A 29 20.02 -0.30 -23.38
CA PHE A 29 20.53 -1.08 -22.23
C PHE A 29 21.16 -2.37 -22.77
N GLU A 30 21.96 -3.04 -21.99
CA GLU A 30 22.67 -4.28 -22.41
C GLU A 30 21.75 -5.34 -23.02
N ASN A 31 20.56 -5.53 -22.42
CA ASN A 31 19.65 -6.62 -22.79
C ASN A 31 18.35 -6.14 -23.45
N LYS A 32 18.12 -4.82 -23.58
CA LYS A 32 16.88 -4.26 -24.17
C LYS A 32 17.02 -2.79 -24.55
N ASN A 33 16.19 -2.36 -25.49
CA ASN A 33 15.97 -0.95 -25.76
C ASN A 33 14.68 -0.47 -25.08
N VAL A 34 14.70 0.72 -24.52
CA VAL A 34 13.52 1.39 -23.96
C VAL A 34 13.13 2.53 -24.87
N LEU A 35 11.91 2.44 -25.40
CA LEU A 35 11.36 3.48 -26.27
C LEU A 35 11.00 4.71 -25.46
N ILE A 36 11.58 5.86 -25.81
CA ILE A 36 11.37 7.15 -25.12
C ILE A 36 10.29 7.98 -25.84
N THR A 37 10.38 8.12 -27.18
CA THR A 37 9.32 8.74 -27.99
C THR A 37 8.97 7.85 -29.16
N LYS A 38 7.78 8.02 -29.74
CA LYS A 38 7.40 7.33 -30.97
C LYS A 38 8.11 7.99 -32.20
N SER A 39 8.04 7.30 -33.35
CA SER A 39 8.60 7.78 -34.62
C SER A 39 7.94 9.07 -35.14
N ASP A 40 6.68 9.31 -34.75
CA ASP A 40 5.97 10.56 -35.07
C ASP A 40 6.28 11.70 -34.07
N GLY A 41 7.22 11.50 -33.15
CA GLY A 41 7.61 12.44 -32.11
C GLY A 41 6.65 12.51 -30.92
N SER A 42 5.57 11.72 -30.90
CA SER A 42 4.61 11.73 -29.80
C SER A 42 5.19 11.10 -28.53
N TYR A 43 4.78 11.63 -27.37
CA TYR A 43 5.25 11.18 -26.07
C TYR A 43 4.55 9.91 -25.62
N LEU A 44 5.32 9.05 -24.97
CA LEU A 44 4.85 7.86 -24.26
C LEU A 44 4.68 8.17 -22.76
N TYR A 45 4.07 7.27 -22.02
CA TYR A 45 3.97 7.40 -20.57
C TYR A 45 5.36 7.53 -19.91
N ILE A 46 6.34 6.78 -20.37
CA ILE A 46 7.71 6.88 -19.84
C ILE A 46 8.31 8.27 -20.05
N THR A 47 8.02 8.94 -21.18
CA THR A 47 8.49 10.30 -21.45
C THR A 47 7.91 11.30 -20.47
N THR A 48 6.60 11.20 -20.20
CA THR A 48 5.89 12.06 -19.26
C THR A 48 6.32 11.81 -17.82
N ASP A 49 6.61 10.55 -17.48
CA ASP A 49 7.10 10.16 -16.15
C ASP A 49 8.54 10.65 -15.91
N LEU A 50 9.43 10.58 -16.91
CA LEU A 50 10.77 11.17 -16.84
C LEU A 50 10.71 12.68 -16.62
N GLY A 51 9.86 13.41 -17.37
CA GLY A 51 9.60 14.83 -17.14
C GLY A 51 9.01 15.13 -15.76
N THR A 52 8.23 14.20 -15.21
CA THR A 52 7.70 14.31 -13.84
C THR A 52 8.78 14.12 -12.78
N VAL A 53 9.70 13.17 -12.99
CA VAL A 53 10.87 12.98 -12.12
C VAL A 53 11.71 14.26 -12.11
N THR A 54 12.09 14.78 -13.28
CA THR A 54 12.87 16.03 -13.39
C THR A 54 12.22 17.18 -12.61
N ARG A 55 10.90 17.37 -12.78
CA ARG A 55 10.15 18.40 -12.05
C ARG A 55 10.18 18.19 -10.54
N ARG A 56 10.07 16.94 -10.08
CA ARG A 56 10.06 16.60 -8.63
C ARG A 56 11.41 16.86 -8.00
N GLU A 57 12.50 16.52 -8.68
CA GLU A 57 13.87 16.81 -8.21
C GLU A 57 14.12 18.29 -8.01
N GLU A 58 13.54 19.17 -8.87
CA GLU A 58 13.68 20.62 -8.68
C GLU A 58 12.87 21.15 -7.48
N SER A 59 11.81 20.47 -7.06
CA SER A 59 10.84 20.96 -6.07
C SER A 59 10.87 20.22 -4.73
N HIS A 60 11.51 19.07 -4.64
CA HIS A 60 11.52 18.22 -3.46
C HIS A 60 12.94 17.66 -3.23
N ASP A 61 13.35 17.64 -1.99
CA ASP A 61 14.56 16.96 -1.51
C ASP A 61 14.09 15.76 -0.67
N VAL A 62 14.16 14.57 -1.25
CA VAL A 62 13.65 13.33 -0.64
C VAL A 62 14.62 12.18 -0.87
N ASP A 63 14.70 11.27 0.10
CA ASP A 63 15.56 10.09 -0.01
C ASP A 63 14.93 8.99 -0.89
N VAL A 64 13.58 8.92 -0.93
CA VAL A 64 12.85 7.82 -1.60
C VAL A 64 11.62 8.32 -2.35
N TYR A 65 11.48 7.90 -3.59
CA TYR A 65 10.25 8.00 -4.39
C TYR A 65 9.51 6.65 -4.40
N ALA A 66 8.41 6.55 -3.66
CA ALA A 66 7.57 5.35 -3.63
C ALA A 66 6.42 5.47 -4.64
N TYR A 67 6.38 4.58 -5.63
CA TYR A 67 5.33 4.48 -6.64
C TYR A 67 4.34 3.38 -6.26
N ILE A 68 3.20 3.79 -5.67
CA ILE A 68 2.13 2.87 -5.25
C ILE A 68 1.17 2.72 -6.43
N VAL A 69 1.28 1.63 -7.17
CA VAL A 69 0.58 1.42 -8.43
C VAL A 69 0.22 -0.05 -8.64
N ASP A 70 -0.65 -0.33 -9.60
CA ASP A 70 -1.04 -1.69 -9.96
C ASP A 70 0.19 -2.55 -10.33
N GLN A 71 0.24 -3.79 -9.82
CA GLN A 71 1.33 -4.75 -10.06
C GLN A 71 1.57 -4.99 -11.56
N ARG A 72 0.54 -4.88 -12.40
CA ARG A 72 0.66 -5.02 -13.86
C ARG A 72 1.54 -3.96 -14.50
N GLN A 73 1.79 -2.82 -13.84
CA GLN A 73 2.66 -1.75 -14.32
C GLN A 73 4.14 -1.94 -13.94
N LYS A 74 4.49 -3.03 -13.26
CA LYS A 74 5.85 -3.29 -12.77
C LYS A 74 6.92 -3.09 -13.84
N GLN A 75 6.73 -3.65 -15.04
CA GLN A 75 7.70 -3.54 -16.14
C GLN A 75 7.90 -2.11 -16.60
N HIS A 76 6.84 -1.28 -16.60
CA HIS A 76 6.92 0.13 -16.95
C HIS A 76 7.80 0.88 -15.94
N PHE A 77 7.56 0.68 -14.62
CA PHE A 77 8.33 1.35 -13.58
C PHE A 77 9.78 0.84 -13.49
N GLU A 78 10.03 -0.43 -13.73
CA GLU A 78 11.41 -0.94 -13.88
C GLU A 78 12.15 -0.24 -15.03
N ASN A 79 11.50 -0.02 -16.15
CA ASN A 79 12.09 0.72 -17.28
C ASN A 79 12.34 2.18 -16.91
N LEU A 80 11.37 2.83 -16.23
CA LEU A 80 11.51 4.21 -15.77
C LEU A 80 12.70 4.36 -14.81
N PHE A 81 12.79 3.52 -13.80
CA PHE A 81 13.87 3.58 -12.81
C PHE A 81 15.25 3.32 -13.41
N ASN A 82 15.33 2.38 -14.35
CA ASN A 82 16.55 2.15 -15.11
C ASN A 82 16.95 3.39 -15.95
N CYS A 83 15.98 4.07 -16.57
CA CYS A 83 16.23 5.31 -17.30
C CYS A 83 16.67 6.44 -16.35
N VAL A 84 16.00 6.63 -15.21
CA VAL A 84 16.37 7.64 -14.21
C VAL A 84 17.82 7.46 -13.78
N LYS A 85 18.21 6.23 -13.44
CA LYS A 85 19.58 5.90 -13.06
C LYS A 85 20.59 6.12 -14.20
N LYS A 86 20.27 5.65 -15.41
CA LYS A 86 21.15 5.82 -16.58
C LYS A 86 21.35 7.28 -16.95
N PHE A 87 20.30 8.08 -16.86
CA PHE A 87 20.32 9.50 -17.20
C PHE A 87 20.81 10.39 -16.06
N GLN A 88 21.06 9.81 -14.88
CA GLN A 88 21.49 10.54 -13.68
C GLN A 88 20.52 11.69 -13.32
N LEU A 89 19.21 11.41 -13.40
CA LEU A 89 18.17 12.41 -13.14
C LEU A 89 17.91 12.62 -11.64
N SER A 90 18.31 11.67 -10.79
CA SER A 90 18.09 11.70 -9.34
C SER A 90 19.06 10.77 -8.64
N ASP A 91 19.48 11.14 -7.44
CA ASP A 91 20.26 10.30 -6.52
C ASP A 91 19.37 9.57 -5.50
N SER A 92 18.06 9.85 -5.49
CA SER A 92 17.09 9.21 -4.60
C SER A 92 16.82 7.75 -4.98
N ASP A 93 16.37 6.96 -4.03
CA ASP A 93 15.88 5.60 -4.28
C ASP A 93 14.48 5.60 -4.91
N PHE A 94 14.26 4.72 -5.89
CA PHE A 94 12.97 4.54 -6.55
C PHE A 94 12.40 3.16 -6.25
N VAL A 95 11.21 3.12 -5.63
CA VAL A 95 10.59 1.88 -5.18
C VAL A 95 9.21 1.70 -5.82
N HIS A 96 8.99 0.55 -6.46
CA HIS A 96 7.68 0.12 -6.95
C HIS A 96 6.94 -0.67 -5.86
N ILE A 97 5.86 -0.09 -5.35
CA ILE A 97 4.95 -0.74 -4.40
C ILE A 97 3.70 -1.17 -5.18
N GLY A 98 3.79 -2.35 -5.80
CA GLY A 98 2.70 -2.92 -6.57
C GLY A 98 1.57 -3.42 -5.67
N TYR A 99 0.32 -3.33 -6.16
CA TYR A 99 -0.84 -3.95 -5.52
C TYR A 99 -1.67 -4.75 -6.53
N GLY A 100 -2.36 -5.78 -6.03
CA GLY A 100 -3.28 -6.61 -6.79
C GLY A 100 -4.66 -5.97 -6.94
N THR A 101 -5.60 -6.73 -7.50
CA THR A 101 -6.98 -6.27 -7.71
C THR A 101 -7.89 -6.70 -6.57
N ILE A 102 -8.86 -5.83 -6.27
CA ILE A 102 -9.96 -6.16 -5.35
C ILE A 102 -11.12 -6.68 -6.18
N ASN A 103 -11.54 -7.90 -5.89
CA ASN A 103 -12.59 -8.60 -6.61
C ASN A 103 -13.86 -8.75 -5.75
N ASP A 104 -14.98 -9.03 -6.40
CA ASP A 104 -16.21 -9.46 -5.74
C ASP A 104 -16.12 -10.92 -5.26
N VAL A 105 -17.16 -11.40 -4.60
CA VAL A 105 -17.24 -12.80 -4.10
C VAL A 105 -17.18 -13.86 -5.20
N GLU A 106 -17.54 -13.50 -6.45
CA GLU A 106 -17.41 -14.37 -7.63
C GLU A 106 -15.99 -14.36 -8.23
N GLY A 107 -15.10 -13.48 -7.75
CA GLY A 107 -13.74 -13.33 -8.25
C GLY A 107 -13.61 -12.43 -9.48
N LYS A 108 -14.62 -11.63 -9.78
CA LYS A 108 -14.60 -10.61 -10.84
C LYS A 108 -14.21 -9.25 -10.24
N PRO A 109 -13.57 -8.35 -10.99
CA PRO A 109 -13.30 -7.00 -10.52
C PRO A 109 -14.57 -6.34 -9.99
N LEU A 110 -14.49 -5.70 -8.81
CA LEU A 110 -15.61 -5.01 -8.18
C LEU A 110 -16.28 -4.03 -9.16
N LYS A 111 -17.58 -4.23 -9.40
CA LYS A 111 -18.41 -3.39 -10.27
C LYS A 111 -19.67 -2.96 -9.54
N THR A 112 -20.22 -1.80 -9.94
CA THR A 112 -21.59 -1.43 -9.54
C THR A 112 -22.62 -2.36 -10.19
N ARG A 113 -23.83 -2.43 -9.61
CA ARG A 113 -24.95 -3.21 -10.20
C ARG A 113 -25.26 -2.84 -11.65
N ASP A 114 -24.97 -1.62 -12.04
CA ASP A 114 -25.17 -1.09 -13.40
C ASP A 114 -23.92 -1.31 -14.30
N GLY A 115 -22.96 -2.13 -13.89
CA GLY A 115 -21.77 -2.48 -14.68
C GLY A 115 -20.62 -1.46 -14.65
N GLY A 116 -20.75 -0.36 -13.91
CA GLY A 116 -19.69 0.62 -13.71
C GLY A 116 -18.65 0.18 -12.67
N SER A 117 -17.58 0.95 -12.52
CA SER A 117 -16.58 0.75 -11.46
C SER A 117 -17.21 0.97 -10.08
N TYR A 118 -17.02 0.02 -9.15
CA TYR A 118 -17.49 0.16 -7.77
C TYR A 118 -16.59 1.15 -7.02
N GLN A 119 -17.15 2.30 -6.66
CA GLN A 119 -16.39 3.37 -6.02
C GLN A 119 -16.12 3.05 -4.55
N LEU A 120 -14.95 3.42 -4.05
CA LEU A 120 -14.61 3.29 -2.63
C LEU A 120 -15.63 3.96 -1.70
N THR A 121 -16.20 5.10 -2.13
CA THR A 121 -17.28 5.79 -1.41
C THR A 121 -18.56 4.97 -1.27
N SER A 122 -18.86 4.10 -2.24
CA SER A 122 -20.00 3.19 -2.18
C SER A 122 -19.71 2.04 -1.21
N LEU A 123 -18.51 1.47 -1.29
CA LEU A 123 -18.03 0.45 -0.35
C LEU A 123 -18.11 0.96 1.10
N TYR A 124 -17.62 2.18 1.34
CA TYR A 124 -17.69 2.83 2.63
C TYR A 124 -19.12 2.89 3.17
N LYS A 125 -20.07 3.36 2.36
CA LYS A 125 -21.48 3.46 2.73
C LYS A 125 -22.12 2.10 3.01
N ASP A 126 -21.76 1.07 2.27
CA ASP A 126 -22.30 -0.27 2.47
C ASP A 126 -21.78 -0.89 3.78
N VAL A 127 -20.50 -0.70 4.10
CA VAL A 127 -19.93 -1.10 5.41
C VAL A 127 -20.53 -0.29 6.54
N GLU A 128 -20.63 1.05 6.42
CA GLU A 128 -21.25 1.93 7.41
C GLU A 128 -22.69 1.50 7.73
N LYS A 129 -23.48 1.20 6.71
CA LYS A 129 -24.87 0.76 6.84
C LYS A 129 -25.00 -0.49 7.72
N ARG A 130 -24.02 -1.40 7.66
CA ARG A 130 -23.98 -2.62 8.47
C ARG A 130 -23.97 -2.32 9.97
N PHE A 131 -23.20 -1.31 10.39
CA PHE A 131 -23.00 -0.98 11.79
C PHE A 131 -23.97 0.10 12.32
N LYS A 132 -24.59 0.89 11.46
CA LYS A 132 -25.47 2.00 11.83
C LYS A 132 -26.69 1.58 12.67
N VAL A 133 -27.07 0.31 12.61
CA VAL A 133 -28.17 -0.24 13.42
C VAL A 133 -27.75 -0.40 14.88
N THR A 134 -26.52 -0.79 15.12
CA THR A 134 -25.96 -1.09 16.46
C THR A 134 -25.22 0.09 17.07
N ILE A 135 -24.44 0.82 16.29
CA ILE A 135 -23.60 1.94 16.74
C ILE A 135 -24.35 3.25 16.54
N LYS A 136 -24.58 3.98 17.65
CA LYS A 136 -25.32 5.25 17.63
C LYS A 136 -24.42 6.48 17.63
N ASN A 137 -23.20 6.36 18.18
CA ASN A 137 -22.22 7.43 18.15
C ASN A 137 -21.63 7.52 16.73
N ALA A 138 -21.62 8.73 16.16
CA ALA A 138 -21.16 8.95 14.78
C ALA A 138 -19.64 8.77 14.61
N ASP A 139 -18.86 9.16 15.62
CA ASP A 139 -17.41 9.03 15.58
C ASP A 139 -16.98 7.55 15.70
N ASP A 140 -17.61 6.79 16.58
CA ASP A 140 -17.37 5.35 16.71
C ASP A 140 -17.77 4.60 15.44
N LEU A 141 -18.92 4.97 14.82
CA LEU A 141 -19.37 4.38 13.57
C LEU A 141 -18.36 4.64 12.44
N LYS A 142 -17.86 5.87 12.33
CA LYS A 142 -16.84 6.26 11.36
C LYS A 142 -15.52 5.52 11.62
N ALA A 143 -15.08 5.46 12.86
CA ALA A 143 -13.85 4.77 13.25
C ALA A 143 -13.91 3.28 12.91
N LEU A 144 -15.01 2.59 13.25
CA LEU A 144 -15.17 1.17 12.94
C LEU A 144 -15.27 0.93 11.43
N THR A 145 -16.02 1.76 10.69
CA THR A 145 -16.13 1.66 9.23
C THR A 145 -14.76 1.79 8.55
N ASN A 146 -13.97 2.78 8.95
CA ASN A 146 -12.60 2.96 8.47
C ASN A 146 -11.73 1.74 8.81
N SER A 147 -11.81 1.25 10.06
CA SER A 147 -11.03 0.10 10.51
C SER A 147 -11.33 -1.14 9.67
N VAL A 148 -12.60 -1.42 9.37
CA VAL A 148 -12.99 -2.58 8.54
C VAL A 148 -12.40 -2.47 7.14
N ILE A 149 -12.52 -1.34 6.47
CA ILE A 149 -12.00 -1.15 5.12
C ILE A 149 -10.48 -1.26 5.11
N THR A 150 -9.81 -0.56 6.03
CA THR A 150 -8.35 -0.54 6.10
C THR A 150 -7.80 -1.93 6.46
N TYR A 151 -8.35 -2.58 7.47
CA TYR A 151 -7.83 -3.87 7.93
C TYR A 151 -8.08 -4.99 6.92
N SER A 152 -9.24 -5.03 6.26
CA SER A 152 -9.54 -6.03 5.23
C SER A 152 -8.58 -5.95 4.04
N ASP A 153 -8.08 -4.76 3.73
CA ASP A 153 -7.06 -4.56 2.71
C ASP A 153 -5.67 -4.98 3.21
N LEU A 154 -5.27 -4.49 4.40
CA LEU A 154 -3.93 -4.69 4.95
C LEU A 154 -3.63 -6.12 5.41
N GLN A 155 -4.64 -6.92 5.79
CA GLN A 155 -4.43 -8.32 6.21
C GLN A 155 -4.03 -9.24 5.06
N THR A 156 -4.29 -8.84 3.81
CA THR A 156 -3.88 -9.60 2.62
C THR A 156 -2.55 -9.09 2.10
N ASN A 157 -1.67 -10.00 1.64
CA ASN A 157 -0.46 -9.57 0.96
C ASN A 157 -0.84 -8.71 -0.26
N ARG A 158 -0.30 -7.50 -0.34
CA ARG A 158 -0.66 -6.50 -1.35
C ARG A 158 -0.51 -6.96 -2.79
N LEU A 159 0.35 -7.95 -3.06
CA LEU A 159 0.56 -8.49 -4.42
C LEU A 159 -0.50 -9.52 -4.82
N THR A 160 -1.35 -9.93 -3.88
CA THR A 160 -2.38 -10.94 -4.10
C THR A 160 -3.72 -10.28 -4.43
N ASP A 161 -4.36 -10.75 -5.50
CA ASP A 161 -5.76 -10.40 -5.76
C ASP A 161 -6.64 -11.00 -4.66
N TYR A 162 -7.54 -10.21 -4.08
CA TYR A 162 -8.41 -10.70 -3.03
C TYR A 162 -9.88 -10.38 -3.28
N LYS A 163 -10.75 -11.13 -2.62
CA LYS A 163 -12.20 -10.93 -2.69
C LYS A 163 -12.66 -10.12 -1.51
N PHE A 164 -13.31 -8.98 -1.77
CA PHE A 164 -13.93 -8.19 -0.72
C PHE A 164 -15.32 -8.73 -0.40
N ASP A 165 -15.44 -9.39 0.73
CA ASP A 165 -16.68 -9.94 1.26
C ASP A 165 -17.12 -9.13 2.49
N ILE A 166 -18.12 -8.24 2.31
CA ILE A 166 -18.61 -7.36 3.38
C ILE A 166 -19.14 -8.19 4.55
N GLU A 167 -19.83 -9.31 4.28
CA GLU A 167 -20.40 -10.17 5.32
C GLU A 167 -19.26 -10.66 6.24
N LYS A 168 -18.26 -11.29 5.63
CA LYS A 168 -17.11 -11.84 6.32
C LYS A 168 -16.28 -10.79 7.07
N PHE A 169 -15.99 -9.63 6.45
CA PHE A 169 -15.15 -8.61 7.06
C PHE A 169 -15.84 -7.80 8.16
N THR A 170 -17.17 -7.91 8.29
CA THR A 170 -17.95 -7.28 9.35
C THR A 170 -18.34 -8.24 10.49
N GLU A 171 -17.88 -9.49 10.46
CA GLU A 171 -18.09 -10.46 11.53
C GLU A 171 -17.38 -10.02 12.82
N THR A 172 -17.98 -10.38 13.97
CA THR A 172 -17.43 -10.08 15.29
C THR A 172 -16.35 -11.07 15.75
N GLU A 173 -16.19 -12.16 15.01
CA GLU A 173 -15.21 -13.22 15.28
C GLU A 173 -14.30 -13.41 14.07
N GLY A 174 -13.18 -14.12 14.26
CA GLY A 174 -12.21 -14.38 13.20
C GLY A 174 -11.23 -13.20 12.95
N ASN A 175 -10.52 -13.26 11.83
CA ASN A 175 -9.52 -12.25 11.48
C ASN A 175 -10.21 -11.02 10.87
N THR A 176 -10.80 -10.17 11.71
CA THR A 176 -11.57 -8.98 11.33
C THR A 176 -11.18 -7.76 12.16
N ALA A 177 -11.36 -6.56 11.58
CA ALA A 177 -11.18 -5.31 12.33
C ALA A 177 -12.12 -5.21 13.53
N VAL A 178 -13.34 -5.76 13.41
CA VAL A 178 -14.33 -5.77 14.49
C VAL A 178 -13.82 -6.53 15.70
N TYR A 179 -13.22 -7.69 15.47
CA TYR A 179 -12.61 -8.49 16.53
C TYR A 179 -11.45 -7.76 17.23
N LEU A 180 -10.57 -7.12 16.46
CA LEU A 180 -9.45 -6.34 17.02
C LEU A 180 -9.97 -5.16 17.86
N GLN A 181 -10.93 -4.39 17.34
CA GLN A 181 -11.53 -3.26 18.05
C GLN A 181 -12.25 -3.70 19.34
N TYR A 182 -12.95 -4.82 19.29
CA TYR A 182 -13.60 -5.40 20.46
C TYR A 182 -12.57 -5.80 21.53
N THR A 183 -11.49 -6.47 21.14
CA THR A 183 -10.40 -6.86 22.06
C THR A 183 -9.75 -5.62 22.69
N LEU A 184 -9.46 -4.58 21.89
CA LEU A 184 -8.93 -3.31 22.39
C LEU A 184 -9.88 -2.65 23.41
N ALA A 185 -11.17 -2.59 23.10
CA ALA A 185 -12.16 -2.00 24.01
C ALA A 185 -12.26 -2.78 25.35
N ARG A 186 -12.16 -4.10 25.30
CA ARG A 186 -12.10 -4.93 26.52
C ARG A 186 -10.84 -4.69 27.33
N SER A 187 -9.68 -4.63 26.68
CA SER A 187 -8.39 -4.36 27.32
C SER A 187 -8.39 -2.98 28.01
N ASN A 188 -8.91 -1.95 27.35
CA ASN A 188 -9.05 -0.62 27.93
C ASN A 188 -9.94 -0.61 29.17
N LYS A 189 -11.08 -1.31 29.12
CA LYS A 189 -11.96 -1.44 30.30
C LYS A 189 -11.33 -2.21 31.46
N LEU A 190 -10.43 -3.12 31.19
CA LEU A 190 -9.66 -3.78 32.25
C LEU A 190 -8.67 -2.82 32.89
N LEU A 191 -7.94 -2.04 32.06
CA LEU A 191 -6.99 -1.03 32.55
C LEU A 191 -7.65 0.06 33.37
N GLU A 192 -8.87 0.51 33.03
CA GLU A 192 -9.64 1.49 33.81
C GLU A 192 -9.92 1.04 35.25
N LYS A 193 -9.91 -0.26 35.51
CA LYS A 193 -10.12 -0.83 36.85
C LYS A 193 -8.84 -0.95 37.68
N TYR A 194 -7.68 -0.79 37.07
CA TYR A 194 -6.39 -0.84 37.76
C TYR A 194 -6.07 0.54 38.32
N ILE A 195 -5.95 0.62 39.65
CA ILE A 195 -5.68 1.86 40.41
C ILE A 195 -4.19 2.03 40.69
N ASP A 196 -3.43 0.94 40.72
CA ASP A 196 -2.00 0.94 41.09
C ASP A 196 -1.16 0.41 39.92
N THR A 197 -0.17 1.21 39.46
CA THR A 197 0.73 0.91 38.36
C THR A 197 2.18 0.68 38.77
N SER A 198 2.47 0.62 40.06
CA SER A 198 3.82 0.29 40.55
C SER A 198 4.06 -1.23 40.44
N ILE A 199 4.57 -1.69 39.31
CA ILE A 199 4.99 -3.07 39.11
C ILE A 199 6.49 -3.14 39.48
N GLU A 200 6.81 -3.71 40.62
CA GLU A 200 8.20 -3.93 41.04
C GLU A 200 8.80 -5.18 40.40
N GLU A 201 8.00 -6.23 40.21
CA GLU A 201 8.41 -7.47 39.53
C GLU A 201 7.27 -8.07 38.70
N ILE A 202 7.62 -8.67 37.54
CA ILE A 202 6.69 -9.38 36.66
C ILE A 202 6.85 -10.88 36.88
N PHE A 203 5.79 -11.53 37.38
CA PHE A 203 5.72 -12.97 37.49
C PHE A 203 4.67 -13.54 36.56
N LEU A 204 5.03 -14.54 35.77
CA LEU A 204 4.13 -15.25 34.87
C LEU A 204 3.71 -16.56 35.53
N PHE A 205 2.47 -16.63 36.00
CA PHE A 205 1.97 -17.74 36.80
C PHE A 205 1.24 -18.81 35.98
N ASN A 206 0.72 -18.44 34.80
CA ASN A 206 -0.09 -19.36 34.00
C ASN A 206 0.34 -19.39 32.53
N GLU A 207 -0.20 -20.37 31.79
CA GLU A 207 0.16 -20.59 30.39
C GLU A 207 -0.36 -19.45 29.48
N SER A 208 -1.52 -18.87 29.79
CA SER A 208 -2.07 -17.75 28.99
C SER A 208 -1.16 -16.52 29.05
N GLU A 209 -0.62 -16.18 30.21
CA GLU A 209 0.33 -15.07 30.36
C GLU A 209 1.62 -15.31 29.56
N ARG A 210 2.09 -16.57 29.54
CA ARG A 210 3.26 -16.96 28.76
C ARG A 210 3.00 -16.88 27.24
N ILE A 211 1.81 -17.28 26.80
CA ILE A 211 1.38 -17.19 25.40
C ILE A 211 1.35 -15.71 24.98
N LEU A 212 0.69 -14.86 25.77
CA LEU A 212 0.62 -13.43 25.50
C LEU A 212 2.01 -12.78 25.42
N LEU A 213 2.90 -13.09 26.36
CA LEU A 213 4.28 -12.59 26.34
C LEU A 213 5.05 -13.04 25.10
N LYS A 214 4.91 -14.31 24.69
CA LYS A 214 5.53 -14.84 23.49
C LYS A 214 5.06 -14.11 22.23
N GLU A 215 3.78 -13.71 22.17
CA GLU A 215 3.30 -12.90 21.05
C GLU A 215 3.84 -11.47 21.12
N LEU A 216 3.83 -10.82 22.28
CA LEU A 216 4.32 -9.45 22.44
C LEU A 216 5.78 -9.29 22.00
N ILE A 217 6.67 -10.21 22.32
CA ILE A 217 8.09 -10.12 21.96
C ILE A 217 8.37 -10.28 20.45
N LYS A 218 7.40 -10.75 19.66
CA LYS A 218 7.53 -10.85 18.19
C LYS A 218 7.37 -9.51 17.49
N PHE A 219 6.86 -8.47 18.17
CA PHE A 219 6.58 -7.17 17.54
C PHE A 219 7.76 -6.58 16.79
N PRO A 220 8.98 -6.46 17.36
CA PRO A 220 10.11 -5.87 16.66
C PRO A 220 10.48 -6.60 15.37
N GLU A 221 10.38 -7.94 15.37
CA GLU A 221 10.64 -8.76 14.18
C GLU A 221 9.61 -8.48 13.08
N LYS A 222 8.30 -8.51 13.43
CA LYS A 222 7.21 -8.28 12.49
C LYS A 222 7.21 -6.85 11.94
N PHE A 223 7.53 -5.88 12.79
CA PHE A 223 7.68 -4.48 12.40
C PHE A 223 8.83 -4.30 11.40
N ASN A 224 10.02 -4.81 11.72
CA ASN A 224 11.19 -4.73 10.84
C ASN A 224 10.97 -5.47 9.52
N LEU A 225 10.27 -6.62 9.55
CA LEU A 225 9.92 -7.34 8.33
C LEU A 225 9.00 -6.50 7.44
N SER A 226 7.94 -5.90 8.02
CA SER A 226 7.03 -5.01 7.28
C SER A 226 7.75 -3.81 6.67
N LEU A 227 8.68 -3.19 7.39
CA LEU A 227 9.49 -2.09 6.85
C LEU A 227 10.37 -2.54 5.69
N LYS A 228 11.02 -3.69 5.82
CA LYS A 228 11.95 -4.23 4.81
C LYS A 228 11.24 -4.64 3.53
N THR A 229 10.07 -5.27 3.65
CA THR A 229 9.31 -5.81 2.50
C THR A 229 8.28 -4.82 1.97
N LEU A 230 7.96 -3.76 2.73
CA LEU A 230 6.84 -2.84 2.49
C LEU A 230 5.49 -3.60 2.41
N GLU A 231 5.34 -4.64 3.22
CA GLU A 231 4.17 -5.51 3.29
C GLU A 231 3.53 -5.42 4.68
N LEU A 232 2.40 -4.71 4.77
CA LEU A 232 1.72 -4.41 6.04
C LEU A 232 0.93 -5.60 6.59
N ASN A 233 0.69 -6.64 5.79
CA ASN A 233 0.01 -7.85 6.25
C ASN A 233 0.77 -8.54 7.42
N HIS A 234 2.09 -8.41 7.51
CA HIS A 234 2.85 -8.94 8.65
C HIS A 234 2.47 -8.28 9.97
N LEU A 235 2.15 -6.97 9.97
CA LEU A 235 1.65 -6.26 11.15
C LEU A 235 0.17 -6.59 11.43
N ALA A 236 -0.64 -6.74 10.39
CA ALA A 236 -2.04 -7.15 10.52
C ALA A 236 -2.15 -8.54 11.14
N ASP A 237 -1.36 -9.51 10.65
CA ASP A 237 -1.26 -10.86 11.21
C ASP A 237 -0.80 -10.83 12.67
N PHE A 238 0.23 -10.04 12.97
CA PHE A 238 0.71 -9.87 14.35
C PHE A 238 -0.40 -9.33 15.26
N ALA A 239 -1.13 -8.29 14.84
CA ALA A 239 -2.22 -7.72 15.63
C ALA A 239 -3.32 -8.74 15.92
N TYR A 240 -3.66 -9.57 14.94
CA TYR A 240 -4.65 -10.62 15.10
C TYR A 240 -4.18 -11.72 16.06
N GLU A 241 -2.96 -12.25 15.89
CA GLU A 241 -2.42 -13.28 16.77
C GLU A 241 -2.27 -12.75 18.23
N LEU A 242 -1.88 -11.50 18.41
CA LEU A 242 -1.84 -10.85 19.71
C LEU A 242 -3.24 -10.76 20.37
N CYS A 243 -4.28 -10.46 19.59
CA CYS A 243 -5.65 -10.42 20.09
C CYS A 243 -6.20 -11.81 20.47
N ARG A 244 -5.65 -12.88 19.85
CA ARG A 244 -6.02 -14.26 20.15
C ARG A 244 -5.33 -14.82 21.41
N ALA A 245 -4.13 -14.32 21.69
CA ALA A 245 -3.33 -14.73 22.84
C ALA A 245 -3.92 -14.26 24.17
#